data_062cfa63edcb791b1abcf91b46459f16
#
_entry.id   062cfa63edcb791b1abcf91b46459f16
#
_cell.length_a   1.000
_cell.length_b   1.000
_cell.length_c   1.000
_cell.angle_alpha   90.00
_cell.angle_beta   90.00
_cell.angle_gamma   90.00
#
_symmetry.space_group_name_H-M   'P 1'
#
loop_
_entity.id
_entity.type
_entity.pdbx_description
1 polymer ?
#
loop_
_entity_poly.entity_id
_entity_poly.type
_entity_poly.pdbx_seq_one_letter_code
_entity_poly.pdbx_strand_id
1 'polypeptide(L)'
;MKSTSNTWQRTPISYYGGKQTMLPYILPLIPPHKVYTEAFFGGGAVFWAKGKAQVEVINDFNANVYTFYKVLQSNFTALKILIESSIISREAYKSALVIYHSPFAFSEVHRAWAFWYTTNCGFSCQVGNCRITTNGKNAICLHNKVDTFTEVYSERLRGVQIENNDATEVIALRDTPDTFHYVDPPYVGYEQ
;
A
#
# COMPACT_ATOMS: atom_id res chain seq x y z
N MET A 1 3.78 24.46 -21.33
CA MET A 1 4.56 23.29 -20.93
C MET A 1 3.61 22.11 -20.94
N LYS A 2 3.80 21.14 -21.87
CA LYS A 2 3.00 19.92 -21.91
C LYS A 2 3.42 19.06 -20.72
N SER A 3 2.49 18.79 -19.80
CA SER A 3 2.67 17.80 -18.73
C SER A 3 2.94 16.46 -19.41
N THR A 4 4.17 15.99 -19.37
CA THR A 4 4.46 14.59 -19.63
C THR A 4 3.80 13.82 -18.50
N SER A 5 2.66 13.17 -18.79
CA SER A 5 2.06 12.22 -17.87
C SER A 5 3.03 11.05 -17.70
N ASN A 6 3.91 11.15 -16.73
CA ASN A 6 4.71 10.00 -16.30
C ASN A 6 3.73 8.96 -15.75
N THR A 7 3.51 7.90 -16.52
CA THR A 7 2.58 6.81 -16.19
C THR A 7 3.26 5.80 -15.26
N TRP A 8 3.64 6.25 -14.05
CA TRP A 8 4.07 5.31 -13.01
C TRP A 8 2.89 4.52 -12.48
N GLN A 9 3.15 3.27 -12.13
CA GLN A 9 2.15 2.45 -11.47
C GLN A 9 1.72 3.11 -10.16
N ARG A 10 0.41 3.27 -9.97
CA ARG A 10 -0.14 3.82 -8.73
C ARG A 10 -0.13 2.78 -7.63
N THR A 11 -0.14 3.24 -6.38
CA THR A 11 -0.26 2.36 -5.22
C THR A 11 -1.64 1.68 -5.19
N PRO A 12 -1.74 0.40 -4.78
CA PRO A 12 -3.02 -0.32 -4.68
C PRO A 12 -3.92 0.24 -3.56
N ILE A 13 -3.33 0.92 -2.59
CA ILE A 13 -4.01 1.57 -1.46
C ILE A 13 -3.70 3.06 -1.43
N SER A 14 -4.63 3.83 -0.87
CA SER A 14 -4.38 5.21 -0.46
C SER A 14 -3.85 5.19 0.97
N TYR A 15 -2.63 5.67 1.18
CA TYR A 15 -2.00 5.64 2.50
C TYR A 15 -1.53 7.03 2.89
N TYR A 16 -1.64 7.36 4.18
CA TYR A 16 -1.22 8.65 4.71
C TYR A 16 0.29 8.88 4.48
N GLY A 17 0.69 10.09 4.15
CA GLY A 17 2.10 10.40 3.84
C GLY A 17 2.60 9.89 2.50
N GLY A 18 1.73 9.33 1.64
CA GLY A 18 2.12 8.76 0.35
C GLY A 18 2.89 9.74 -0.55
N LYS A 19 3.98 9.29 -1.15
CA LYS A 19 4.95 10.11 -1.92
C LYS A 19 4.66 10.18 -3.42
N GLN A 20 3.43 9.89 -3.88
CA GLN A 20 3.07 9.85 -5.31
C GLN A 20 3.43 11.16 -6.05
N THR A 21 3.19 12.32 -5.41
CA THR A 21 3.50 13.63 -6.01
C THR A 21 4.98 13.98 -5.99
N MET A 22 5.76 13.29 -5.14
CA MET A 22 7.21 13.51 -5.00
C MET A 22 8.06 12.58 -5.88
N LEU A 23 7.45 11.60 -6.56
CA LEU A 23 8.16 10.63 -7.40
C LEU A 23 9.07 11.27 -8.46
N PRO A 24 8.69 12.38 -9.16
CA PRO A 24 9.58 13.03 -10.10
C PRO A 24 10.90 13.52 -9.51
N TYR A 25 10.91 13.79 -8.22
CA TYR A 25 12.09 14.29 -7.50
C TYR A 25 12.85 13.16 -6.81
N ILE A 26 12.16 12.10 -6.35
CA ILE A 26 12.78 10.98 -5.63
C ILE A 26 13.47 10.00 -6.59
N LEU A 27 12.78 9.60 -7.66
CA LEU A 27 13.29 8.54 -8.55
C LEU A 27 14.66 8.84 -9.16
N PRO A 28 14.98 10.09 -9.60
CA PRO A 28 16.29 10.41 -10.13
C PRO A 28 17.45 10.34 -9.10
N LEU A 29 17.11 10.34 -7.80
CA LEU A 29 18.10 10.28 -6.71
C LEU A 29 18.44 8.85 -6.30
N ILE A 30 17.75 7.84 -6.81
CA ILE A 30 17.99 6.44 -6.49
C ILE A 30 19.27 5.98 -7.21
N PRO A 31 20.34 5.62 -6.47
CA PRO A 31 21.58 5.15 -7.08
C PRO A 31 21.42 3.73 -7.66
N PRO A 32 22.33 3.27 -8.52
CA PRO A 32 22.40 1.87 -8.91
C PRO A 32 22.54 0.96 -7.68
N HIS A 33 21.75 -0.11 -7.62
CA HIS A 33 21.72 -1.04 -6.50
C HIS A 33 21.28 -2.43 -6.96
N LYS A 34 21.68 -3.48 -6.23
CA LYS A 34 21.22 -4.86 -6.44
C LYS A 34 20.11 -5.23 -5.46
N VAL A 35 20.22 -4.70 -4.24
CA VAL A 35 19.25 -4.93 -3.16
C VAL A 35 18.51 -3.62 -2.88
N TYR A 36 17.19 -3.68 -2.82
CA TYR A 36 16.34 -2.56 -2.43
C TYR A 36 15.55 -2.92 -1.18
N THR A 37 15.53 -2.02 -0.21
CA THR A 37 14.68 -2.17 0.97
C THR A 37 13.83 -0.93 1.19
N GLU A 38 12.59 -1.12 1.61
CA GLU A 38 11.67 -0.06 2.04
C GLU A 38 11.13 -0.45 3.41
N ALA A 39 11.77 0.07 4.48
CA ALA A 39 11.55 -0.38 5.86
C ALA A 39 10.27 0.19 6.50
N PHE A 40 9.72 1.28 5.93
CA PHE A 40 8.46 1.93 6.31
C PHE A 40 7.56 1.99 5.08
N PHE A 41 7.00 0.84 4.70
CA PHE A 41 6.43 0.66 3.35
C PHE A 41 5.13 1.43 3.12
N GLY A 42 4.18 1.39 4.06
CA GLY A 42 2.89 2.04 3.90
C GLY A 42 2.22 1.74 2.55
N GLY A 43 2.08 2.78 1.72
CA GLY A 43 1.57 2.64 0.35
C GLY A 43 2.61 2.22 -0.69
N GLY A 44 3.92 2.29 -0.40
CA GLY A 44 5.02 1.86 -1.27
C GLY A 44 5.17 2.67 -2.55
N ALA A 45 4.92 3.97 -2.54
CA ALA A 45 4.88 4.78 -3.76
C ALA A 45 6.16 4.67 -4.60
N VAL A 46 7.32 4.64 -3.95
CA VAL A 46 8.63 4.54 -4.62
C VAL A 46 8.83 3.14 -5.19
N PHE A 47 8.51 2.10 -4.42
CA PHE A 47 8.58 0.71 -4.86
C PHE A 47 7.74 0.43 -6.13
N TRP A 48 6.52 0.97 -6.19
CA TRP A 48 5.63 0.77 -7.34
C TRP A 48 6.10 1.53 -8.58
N ALA A 49 6.82 2.63 -8.41
CA ALA A 49 7.22 3.51 -9.50
C ALA A 49 8.62 3.19 -10.07
N LYS A 50 9.52 2.64 -9.24
CA LYS A 50 10.89 2.32 -9.67
C LYS A 50 10.97 1.01 -10.46
N GLY A 51 12.05 0.83 -11.19
CA GLY A 51 12.42 -0.46 -11.79
C GLY A 51 12.69 -1.54 -10.73
N LYS A 52 12.45 -2.81 -11.07
CA LYS A 52 12.71 -3.95 -10.19
C LYS A 52 14.21 -4.12 -9.93
N ALA A 53 14.60 -4.28 -8.65
CA ALA A 53 15.94 -4.68 -8.26
C ALA A 53 16.07 -6.21 -8.27
N GLN A 54 17.30 -6.72 -8.18
CA GLN A 54 17.56 -8.17 -8.12
C GLN A 54 16.94 -8.81 -6.87
N VAL A 55 17.06 -8.13 -5.73
CA VAL A 55 16.42 -8.50 -4.46
C VAL A 55 15.64 -7.29 -3.96
N GLU A 56 14.41 -7.51 -3.54
CA GLU A 56 13.56 -6.47 -2.96
C GLU A 56 12.91 -6.95 -1.66
N VAL A 57 12.98 -6.11 -0.66
CA VAL A 57 12.41 -6.35 0.67
C VAL A 57 11.54 -5.15 1.04
N ILE A 58 10.30 -5.42 1.39
CA ILE A 58 9.37 -4.41 1.91
C ILE A 58 8.99 -4.79 3.32
N ASN A 59 8.93 -3.81 4.21
CA ASN A 59 8.60 -4.01 5.60
C ASN A 59 7.64 -2.92 6.09
N ASP A 60 6.73 -3.30 6.95
CA ASP A 60 5.95 -2.33 7.72
C ASP A 60 5.64 -2.90 9.09
N PHE A 61 5.81 -2.09 10.12
CA PHE A 61 5.49 -2.46 11.50
C PHE A 61 3.98 -2.66 11.70
N ASN A 62 3.14 -1.99 10.89
CA ASN A 62 1.70 -2.17 10.91
C ASN A 62 1.30 -3.52 10.29
N ALA A 63 0.85 -4.44 11.14
CA ALA A 63 0.43 -5.78 10.72
C ALA A 63 -0.71 -5.79 9.67
N ASN A 64 -1.50 -4.73 9.55
CA ASN A 64 -2.53 -4.63 8.51
C ASN A 64 -1.90 -4.34 7.14
N VAL A 65 -0.85 -3.52 7.08
CA VAL A 65 -0.05 -3.29 5.87
C VAL A 65 0.59 -4.60 5.42
N TYR A 66 1.28 -5.28 6.34
CA TYR A 66 1.88 -6.60 6.09
C TYR A 66 0.86 -7.60 5.55
N THR A 67 -0.28 -7.77 6.25
CA THR A 67 -1.32 -8.72 5.87
C THR A 67 -1.88 -8.42 4.47
N PHE A 68 -2.09 -7.13 4.16
CA PHE A 68 -2.57 -6.71 2.85
C PHE A 68 -1.60 -7.13 1.73
N TYR A 69 -0.32 -6.80 1.85
CA TYR A 69 0.65 -7.12 0.81
C TYR A 69 0.97 -8.62 0.74
N LYS A 70 0.96 -9.34 1.85
CA LYS A 70 1.05 -10.81 1.89
C LYS A 70 -0.09 -11.45 1.09
N VAL A 71 -1.34 -11.02 1.32
CA VAL A 71 -2.51 -11.55 0.62
C VAL A 71 -2.50 -11.13 -0.85
N LEU A 72 -2.13 -9.88 -1.15
CA LEU A 72 -1.97 -9.36 -2.50
C LEU A 72 -0.96 -10.19 -3.32
N GLN A 73 0.13 -10.65 -2.70
CA GLN A 73 1.13 -11.51 -3.33
C GLN A 73 0.66 -12.96 -3.47
N SER A 74 0.06 -13.54 -2.42
CA SER A 74 -0.17 -15.00 -2.32
C SER A 74 -1.59 -15.43 -2.68
N ASN A 75 -2.59 -14.56 -2.58
CA ASN A 75 -4.00 -14.88 -2.78
C ASN A 75 -4.77 -13.74 -3.46
N PHE A 76 -4.19 -13.18 -4.52
CA PHE A 76 -4.72 -12.06 -5.27
C PHE A 76 -6.17 -12.28 -5.73
N THR A 77 -6.48 -13.46 -6.29
CA THR A 77 -7.81 -13.75 -6.83
C THR A 77 -8.91 -13.64 -5.78
N ALA A 78 -8.70 -14.20 -4.59
CA ALA A 78 -9.69 -14.11 -3.52
C ALA A 78 -9.87 -12.66 -3.03
N LEU A 79 -8.78 -11.90 -2.92
CA LEU A 79 -8.84 -10.48 -2.55
C LEU A 79 -9.57 -9.66 -3.63
N LYS A 80 -9.27 -9.90 -4.91
CA LYS A 80 -9.91 -9.22 -6.04
C LYS A 80 -11.43 -9.44 -6.05
N ILE A 81 -11.90 -10.68 -5.82
CA ILE A 81 -13.33 -11.00 -5.75
C ILE A 81 -14.03 -10.16 -4.66
N LEU A 82 -13.43 -10.05 -3.47
CA LEU A 82 -14.00 -9.22 -2.39
C LEU A 82 -14.01 -7.73 -2.75
N ILE A 83 -12.95 -7.24 -3.40
CA ILE A 83 -12.86 -5.85 -3.84
C ILE A 83 -13.91 -5.55 -4.90
N GLU A 84 -14.05 -6.37 -5.94
CA GLU A 84 -15.01 -6.19 -7.03
C GLU A 84 -16.47 -6.32 -6.57
N SER A 85 -16.74 -7.17 -5.58
CA SER A 85 -18.08 -7.32 -4.99
C SER A 85 -18.43 -6.25 -3.97
N SER A 86 -17.52 -5.34 -3.66
CA SER A 86 -17.73 -4.31 -2.63
C SER A 86 -18.74 -3.27 -3.09
N ILE A 87 -19.77 -3.04 -2.27
CA ILE A 87 -20.68 -1.91 -2.45
C ILE A 87 -20.14 -0.66 -1.78
N ILE A 88 -20.42 0.49 -2.36
CA ILE A 88 -20.02 1.79 -1.82
C ILE A 88 -21.09 2.29 -0.86
N SER A 89 -20.96 1.98 0.42
CA SER A 89 -21.91 2.39 1.44
C SER A 89 -21.25 2.65 2.80
N ARG A 90 -21.95 3.41 3.65
CA ARG A 90 -21.51 3.62 5.04
C ARG A 90 -21.54 2.32 5.85
N GLU A 91 -22.50 1.45 5.57
CA GLU A 91 -22.62 0.17 6.26
C GLU A 91 -21.47 -0.78 5.87
N ALA A 92 -21.08 -0.83 4.59
CA ALA A 92 -19.89 -1.57 4.16
C ALA A 92 -18.61 -1.02 4.84
N TYR A 93 -18.51 0.31 5.00
CA TYR A 93 -17.38 0.92 5.69
C TYR A 93 -17.35 0.55 7.18
N LYS A 94 -18.50 0.58 7.87
CA LYS A 94 -18.60 0.13 9.28
C LYS A 94 -18.23 -1.34 9.42
N SER A 95 -18.71 -2.19 8.53
CA SER A 95 -18.36 -3.62 8.50
C SER A 95 -16.86 -3.83 8.31
N ALA A 96 -16.23 -3.07 7.39
CA ALA A 96 -14.78 -3.10 7.19
C ALA A 96 -14.03 -2.62 8.44
N LEU A 97 -14.51 -1.60 9.17
CA LEU A 97 -13.92 -1.16 10.44
C LEU A 97 -13.99 -2.23 11.53
N VAL A 98 -15.11 -2.97 11.62
CA VAL A 98 -15.21 -4.10 12.57
C VAL A 98 -14.13 -5.14 12.29
N ILE A 99 -13.94 -5.51 11.02
CA ILE A 99 -12.90 -6.46 10.62
C ILE A 99 -11.51 -5.90 10.92
N TYR A 100 -11.27 -4.64 10.61
CA TYR A 100 -10.00 -3.95 10.85
C TYR A 100 -9.59 -3.97 12.33
N HIS A 101 -10.55 -3.72 13.23
CA HIS A 101 -10.30 -3.69 14.69
C HIS A 101 -10.39 -5.06 15.37
N SER A 102 -10.81 -6.11 14.66
CA SER A 102 -10.98 -7.46 15.21
C SER A 102 -10.17 -8.49 14.40
N PRO A 103 -8.84 -8.31 14.23
CA PRO A 103 -8.05 -9.09 13.28
C PRO A 103 -8.03 -10.60 13.56
N PHE A 104 -8.25 -11.03 14.80
CA PHE A 104 -8.25 -12.44 15.18
C PHE A 104 -9.55 -13.18 14.83
N ALA A 105 -10.63 -12.44 14.53
CA ALA A 105 -11.94 -13.03 14.24
C ALA A 105 -12.15 -13.30 12.73
N PHE A 106 -11.25 -12.84 11.87
CA PHE A 106 -11.43 -12.88 10.42
C PHE A 106 -10.21 -13.45 9.70
N SER A 107 -10.45 -14.06 8.53
CA SER A 107 -9.39 -14.57 7.67
C SER A 107 -8.50 -13.44 7.14
N GLU A 108 -7.27 -13.76 6.77
CA GLU A 108 -6.31 -12.78 6.21
C GLU A 108 -6.87 -12.08 4.96
N VAL A 109 -7.66 -12.79 4.14
CA VAL A 109 -8.29 -12.20 2.94
C VAL A 109 -9.32 -11.12 3.31
N HIS A 110 -10.16 -11.39 4.31
CA HIS A 110 -11.11 -10.39 4.80
C HIS A 110 -10.41 -9.19 5.46
N ARG A 111 -9.32 -9.45 6.19
CA ARG A 111 -8.49 -8.39 6.80
C ARG A 111 -7.83 -7.52 5.74
N ALA A 112 -7.27 -8.12 4.70
CA ALA A 112 -6.68 -7.41 3.56
C ALA A 112 -7.73 -6.58 2.81
N TRP A 113 -8.92 -7.14 2.58
CA TRP A 113 -10.05 -6.42 2.00
C TRP A 113 -10.47 -5.22 2.87
N ALA A 114 -10.63 -5.43 4.17
CA ALA A 114 -11.04 -4.38 5.10
C ALA A 114 -10.02 -3.24 5.15
N PHE A 115 -8.72 -3.57 5.15
CA PHE A 115 -7.66 -2.58 5.08
C PHE A 115 -7.70 -1.80 3.76
N TRP A 116 -7.83 -2.49 2.62
CA TRP A 116 -7.98 -1.85 1.32
C TRP A 116 -9.20 -0.92 1.28
N TYR A 117 -10.35 -1.40 1.78
CA TYR A 117 -11.59 -0.64 1.75
C TYR A 117 -11.52 0.59 2.64
N THR A 118 -11.05 0.45 3.88
CA THR A 118 -10.97 1.56 4.84
C THR A 118 -9.98 2.64 4.42
N THR A 119 -8.82 2.27 3.87
CA THR A 119 -7.82 3.23 3.39
C THR A 119 -8.25 3.97 2.12
N ASN A 120 -8.96 3.32 1.22
CA ASN A 120 -9.43 3.92 -0.03
C ASN A 120 -10.73 4.74 0.13
N CYS A 121 -11.57 4.42 1.13
CA CYS A 121 -12.79 5.17 1.46
C CYS A 121 -12.59 6.20 2.58
N GLY A 122 -11.49 6.13 3.34
CA GLY A 122 -11.22 7.01 4.48
C GLY A 122 -11.01 8.47 4.09
N PHE A 123 -11.41 9.38 4.98
CA PHE A 123 -11.06 10.79 4.85
C PHE A 123 -9.55 10.97 5.05
N SER A 124 -8.88 11.70 4.15
CA SER A 124 -7.43 11.90 4.17
C SER A 124 -6.61 10.60 4.19
N CYS A 125 -7.14 9.51 3.64
CA CYS A 125 -6.51 8.19 3.64
C CYS A 125 -6.29 7.60 5.05
N GLN A 126 -7.01 8.11 6.04
CA GLN A 126 -6.99 7.61 7.42
C GLN A 126 -8.17 6.67 7.69
N VAL A 127 -7.92 5.65 8.50
CA VAL A 127 -8.96 4.75 8.99
C VAL A 127 -9.78 5.46 10.08
N GLY A 128 -11.10 5.31 10.05
CA GLY A 128 -11.99 5.85 11.09
C GLY A 128 -13.10 6.75 10.59
N ASN A 129 -12.89 7.52 9.52
CA ASN A 129 -13.89 8.44 8.98
C ASN A 129 -14.22 8.13 7.52
N CYS A 130 -15.44 7.68 7.25
CA CYS A 130 -15.91 7.43 5.89
C CYS A 130 -16.14 8.75 5.14
N ARG A 131 -15.50 8.89 3.98
CA ARG A 131 -15.66 10.05 3.09
C ARG A 131 -16.78 9.79 2.07
N ILE A 132 -18.04 9.73 2.49
CA ILE A 132 -19.15 9.77 1.55
C ILE A 132 -19.58 11.22 1.37
N THR A 133 -19.24 11.82 0.21
CA THR A 133 -19.61 13.20 -0.12
C THR A 133 -20.95 13.25 -0.82
N THR A 134 -21.67 14.35 -0.62
CA THR A 134 -22.98 14.63 -1.25
C THR A 134 -22.95 14.67 -2.78
N ASN A 135 -21.77 14.91 -3.37
CA ASN A 135 -21.60 15.02 -4.83
C ASN A 135 -21.10 13.74 -5.52
N GLY A 136 -21.03 12.59 -4.80
CA GLY A 136 -20.67 11.30 -5.36
C GLY A 136 -19.21 11.13 -5.84
N LYS A 137 -18.37 12.17 -5.74
CA LYS A 137 -16.97 12.10 -6.23
C LYS A 137 -16.18 10.93 -5.63
N ASN A 138 -16.44 10.58 -4.40
CA ASN A 138 -15.73 9.49 -3.74
C ASN A 138 -16.16 8.12 -4.23
N ALA A 139 -17.43 7.96 -4.62
CA ALA A 139 -17.90 6.74 -5.25
C ALA A 139 -17.15 6.50 -6.57
N ILE A 140 -16.99 7.56 -7.38
CA ILE A 140 -16.22 7.50 -8.63
C ILE A 140 -14.75 7.16 -8.35
N CYS A 141 -14.13 7.78 -7.33
CA CYS A 141 -12.74 7.49 -6.96
C CYS A 141 -12.55 6.03 -6.53
N LEU A 142 -13.48 5.46 -5.75
CA LEU A 142 -13.39 4.07 -5.32
C LEU A 142 -13.64 3.12 -6.50
N HIS A 143 -14.61 3.42 -7.35
CA HIS A 143 -14.87 2.64 -8.57
C HIS A 143 -13.61 2.56 -9.46
N ASN A 144 -12.96 3.70 -9.71
CA ASN A 144 -11.70 3.72 -10.45
C ASN A 144 -10.59 2.90 -9.77
N LYS A 145 -10.59 2.81 -8.44
CA LYS A 145 -9.64 1.97 -7.68
C LYS A 145 -9.94 0.48 -7.86
N VAL A 146 -11.22 0.09 -7.91
CA VAL A 146 -11.64 -1.28 -8.23
C VAL A 146 -11.20 -1.65 -9.64
N ASP A 147 -11.50 -0.81 -10.63
CA ASP A 147 -11.17 -1.06 -12.05
C ASP A 147 -9.66 -1.19 -12.30
N THR A 148 -8.87 -0.44 -11.54
CA THR A 148 -7.39 -0.47 -11.66
C THR A 148 -6.73 -1.54 -10.80
N PHE A 149 -7.49 -2.31 -9.99
CA PHE A 149 -6.96 -3.37 -9.15
C PHE A 149 -6.79 -4.66 -9.97
N THR A 150 -5.65 -4.79 -10.63
CA THR A 150 -5.34 -5.86 -11.58
C THR A 150 -4.17 -6.73 -11.12
N GLU A 151 -3.96 -7.86 -11.82
CA GLU A 151 -2.90 -8.84 -11.59
C GLU A 151 -1.49 -8.22 -11.60
N VAL A 152 -1.31 -7.07 -12.23
CA VAL A 152 -0.03 -6.34 -12.29
C VAL A 152 0.55 -6.10 -10.89
N TYR A 153 -0.31 -5.90 -9.87
CA TYR A 153 0.15 -5.74 -8.50
C TYR A 153 0.76 -7.02 -7.92
N SER A 154 0.10 -8.16 -8.08
CA SER A 154 0.62 -9.44 -7.58
C SER A 154 1.86 -9.89 -8.35
N GLU A 155 1.90 -9.65 -9.66
CA GLU A 155 3.06 -9.93 -10.50
C GLU A 155 4.27 -9.07 -10.09
N ARG A 156 4.07 -7.79 -9.79
CA ARG A 156 5.13 -6.90 -9.31
C ARG A 156 5.71 -7.37 -7.98
N LEU A 157 4.89 -7.96 -7.11
CA LEU A 157 5.32 -8.50 -5.82
C LEU A 157 5.97 -9.89 -5.93
N ARG A 158 5.95 -10.54 -7.07
CA ARG A 158 6.54 -11.89 -7.22
C ARG A 158 8.03 -11.87 -6.88
N GLY A 159 8.42 -12.68 -5.88
CA GLY A 159 9.79 -12.78 -5.38
C GLY A 159 10.22 -11.65 -4.44
N VAL A 160 9.34 -10.72 -4.11
CA VAL A 160 9.57 -9.71 -3.08
C VAL A 160 9.42 -10.33 -1.70
N GLN A 161 10.37 -10.08 -0.80
CA GLN A 161 10.27 -10.45 0.61
C GLN A 161 9.40 -9.43 1.33
N ILE A 162 8.41 -9.91 2.09
CA ILE A 162 7.49 -9.06 2.84
C ILE A 162 7.67 -9.37 4.32
N GLU A 163 8.01 -8.36 5.11
CA GLU A 163 8.32 -8.49 6.53
C GLU A 163 7.38 -7.62 7.40
N ASN A 164 7.26 -7.99 8.67
CA ASN A 164 6.52 -7.24 9.69
C ASN A 164 7.38 -7.18 10.96
N ASN A 165 8.52 -6.51 10.86
CA ASN A 165 9.54 -6.42 11.90
C ASN A 165 9.86 -4.96 12.24
N ASP A 166 10.69 -4.76 13.26
CA ASP A 166 11.28 -3.46 13.52
C ASP A 166 12.13 -3.01 12.31
N ALA A 167 11.94 -1.76 11.89
CA ALA A 167 12.61 -1.22 10.71
C ALA A 167 14.14 -1.21 10.84
N THR A 168 14.67 -1.00 12.07
CA THR A 168 16.11 -0.97 12.32
C THR A 168 16.73 -2.35 12.19
N GLU A 169 16.02 -3.41 12.58
CA GLU A 169 16.45 -4.81 12.38
C GLU A 169 16.48 -5.16 10.89
N VAL A 170 15.45 -4.76 10.14
CA VAL A 170 15.37 -5.03 8.69
C VAL A 170 16.49 -4.31 7.95
N ILE A 171 16.79 -3.06 8.30
CA ILE A 171 17.89 -2.29 7.71
C ILE A 171 19.23 -2.95 8.05
N ALA A 172 19.50 -3.20 9.33
CA ALA A 172 20.76 -3.77 9.76
C ALA A 172 21.07 -5.14 9.12
N LEU A 173 20.03 -5.98 8.99
CA LEU A 173 20.18 -7.32 8.37
C LEU A 173 20.53 -7.25 6.87
N ARG A 174 20.18 -6.17 6.20
CA ARG A 174 20.33 -6.00 4.73
C ARG A 174 21.37 -4.96 4.33
N ASP A 175 22.08 -4.36 5.32
CA ASP A 175 23.06 -3.31 5.06
C ASP A 175 24.34 -3.88 4.43
N THR A 176 24.46 -3.71 3.11
CA THR A 176 25.60 -4.15 2.30
C THR A 176 25.99 -3.05 1.31
N PRO A 177 27.21 -3.07 0.73
CA PRO A 177 27.61 -2.09 -0.29
C PRO A 177 26.71 -2.04 -1.53
N ASP A 178 25.96 -3.11 -1.81
CA ASP A 178 25.05 -3.20 -2.96
C ASP A 178 23.58 -2.83 -2.59
N THR A 179 23.30 -2.43 -1.34
CA THR A 179 21.95 -2.17 -0.86
C THR A 179 21.62 -0.68 -0.91
N PHE A 180 20.43 -0.37 -1.41
CA PHE A 180 19.79 0.92 -1.25
C PHE A 180 18.58 0.80 -0.33
N HIS A 181 18.62 1.54 0.78
CA HIS A 181 17.53 1.65 1.73
C HIS A 181 16.73 2.93 1.46
N TYR A 182 15.45 2.78 1.10
CA TYR A 182 14.52 3.91 1.11
C TYR A 182 13.87 4.00 2.48
N VAL A 183 14.16 5.07 3.22
CA VAL A 183 13.74 5.25 4.62
C VAL A 183 12.87 6.49 4.73
N ASP A 184 11.57 6.29 4.98
CA ASP A 184 10.55 7.34 5.11
C ASP A 184 9.73 7.09 6.40
N PRO A 185 10.33 7.32 7.58
CA PRO A 185 9.68 7.02 8.85
C PRO A 185 8.50 7.98 9.11
N PRO A 186 7.56 7.60 10.01
CA PRO A 186 6.53 8.50 10.51
C PRO A 186 7.16 9.76 11.10
N TYR A 187 6.53 10.92 10.85
CA TYR A 187 7.00 12.17 11.41
C TYR A 187 6.71 12.24 12.91
N VAL A 188 7.67 12.76 13.69
CA VAL A 188 7.54 12.93 15.13
C VAL A 188 6.34 13.83 15.45
N GLY A 189 5.45 13.37 16.35
CA GLY A 189 4.24 14.10 16.76
C GLY A 189 2.94 13.70 16.02
N TYR A 190 3.02 12.74 15.11
CA TYR A 190 1.83 12.12 14.50
C TYR A 190 1.75 10.66 14.96
N GLU A 191 0.87 10.39 15.93
CA GLU A 191 0.46 9.01 16.25
C GLU A 191 -0.34 8.46 15.06
N GLN A 192 0.03 7.26 14.61
CA GLN A 192 -0.65 6.52 13.53
C GLN A 192 -1.68 5.56 14.12
#